data_b74d843701c990445226f0e65adae7d6
#
_entry.id   b74d843701c990445226f0e65adae7d6
#
_cell.length_a   1.000
_cell.length_b   1.000
_cell.length_c   1.000
_cell.angle_alpha   90.00
_cell.angle_beta   90.00
_cell.angle_gamma   90.00
#
_symmetry.space_group_name_H-M   'P 1'
#
loop_
_entity.id
_entity.type
_entity.pdbx_description
1 polymer ?
#
loop_
_entity_poly.entity_id
_entity_poly.type
_entity_poly.pdbx_seq_one_letter_code
_entity_poly.pdbx_strand_id
1 'polypeptide(L)'
;MIGTFIKTLLLGLCLIALARGEPQTDLLSEVHFLIPAGPGGGWDGTARGVGRALELEQLAAQVSYENAAGGGGGRAIAKLIETGAQQSNTLLISSTPIIVRSLQGIYPQSFRDMVPIAAVIADYSCFAVRADSPIKTFKQLAESFKAGPKSIVIAGGSVRGNTDHFVLAKAIQLAGGDPKLLRYLAYDGGGKAAAGLLSGEAEVLSTGLSEALQLHESGLVRIIAVTAPEQLEDHPSLPILKDEGYDLTFANWRGFFAAKGLDPDQYVRMQNSLKAVSNSDTFETIRRRNGWVHLYIEGSEFLAFLEQQEDQISRLMKSIGYLR
;
A
#
# COMPACT_ATOMS: atom_id res chain seq x y z
N MET A 1 -1.94 5.90 -94.04
CA MET A 1 -0.51 5.58 -93.98
C MET A 1 -0.10 5.73 -92.54
N ILE A 2 0.24 4.65 -91.92
CA ILE A 2 0.95 4.43 -90.68
C ILE A 2 0.42 5.19 -89.42
N GLY A 3 -0.51 4.58 -88.70
CA GLY A 3 -0.93 4.99 -87.35
C GLY A 3 -0.21 4.13 -86.31
N THR A 4 0.48 4.81 -85.39
CA THR A 4 1.22 4.16 -84.31
C THR A 4 0.32 4.07 -83.07
N PHE A 5 -0.01 2.84 -82.63
CA PHE A 5 -0.71 2.54 -81.40
C PHE A 5 0.28 2.66 -80.20
N ILE A 6 0.04 3.59 -79.27
CA ILE A 6 0.70 3.62 -77.96
C ILE A 6 -0.18 2.91 -76.98
N LYS A 7 0.26 1.72 -76.53
CA LYS A 7 -0.34 1.00 -75.37
C LYS A 7 0.18 1.62 -74.07
N THR A 8 -0.72 2.28 -73.36
CA THR A 8 -0.44 2.78 -72.02
C THR A 8 -0.65 1.62 -71.03
N LEU A 9 0.41 1.13 -70.42
CA LEU A 9 0.41 0.12 -69.36
C LEU A 9 0.18 0.83 -68.02
N LEU A 10 -1.04 0.74 -67.45
CA LEU A 10 -1.32 1.17 -66.08
C LEU A 10 -0.76 0.14 -65.08
N LEU A 11 0.33 0.47 -64.41
CA LEU A 11 0.88 -0.26 -63.27
C LEU A 11 0.05 0.11 -62.03
N GLY A 12 -0.86 -0.75 -61.61
CA GLY A 12 -1.57 -0.60 -60.33
C GLY A 12 -0.62 -0.87 -59.18
N LEU A 13 -0.19 0.14 -58.48
CA LEU A 13 0.53 0.03 -57.19
C LEU A 13 -0.49 -0.32 -56.08
N CYS A 14 -0.60 -1.60 -55.74
CA CYS A 14 -1.28 -1.99 -54.52
C CYS A 14 -0.47 -1.57 -53.31
N LEU A 15 -0.80 -0.44 -52.66
CA LEU A 15 -0.36 -0.10 -51.34
C LEU A 15 -1.03 -1.08 -50.34
N ILE A 16 -0.29 -2.13 -49.94
CA ILE A 16 -0.62 -2.90 -48.75
C ILE A 16 -0.31 -2.00 -47.57
N ALA A 17 -1.30 -1.31 -47.02
CA ALA A 17 -1.21 -0.69 -45.72
C ALA A 17 -1.07 -1.83 -44.70
N LEU A 18 0.16 -2.05 -44.24
CA LEU A 18 0.42 -2.80 -43.01
C LEU A 18 -0.22 -2.00 -41.88
N ALA A 19 -1.47 -2.35 -41.55
CA ALA A 19 -2.06 -1.97 -40.29
C ALA A 19 -1.14 -2.55 -39.18
N ARG A 20 -0.24 -1.71 -38.66
CA ARG A 20 0.33 -1.97 -37.35
C ARG A 20 -0.85 -1.97 -36.40
N GLY A 21 -1.34 -3.15 -36.05
CA GLY A 21 -2.21 -3.30 -34.91
C GLY A 21 -1.49 -2.68 -33.73
N GLU A 22 -2.05 -1.61 -33.18
CA GLU A 22 -1.68 -1.19 -31.84
C GLU A 22 -1.77 -2.44 -30.96
N PRO A 23 -0.86 -2.67 -30.02
CA PRO A 23 -0.98 -3.79 -29.10
C PRO A 23 -2.36 -3.65 -28.44
N GLN A 24 -3.26 -4.54 -28.78
CA GLN A 24 -4.57 -4.62 -28.17
C GLN A 24 -4.28 -4.90 -26.71
N THR A 25 -4.43 -3.89 -25.85
CA THR A 25 -4.34 -4.06 -24.41
C THR A 25 -5.38 -5.10 -24.05
N ASP A 26 -4.92 -6.28 -23.64
CA ASP A 26 -5.78 -7.43 -23.32
C ASP A 26 -6.60 -7.05 -22.09
N LEU A 27 -7.77 -6.48 -22.33
CA LEU A 27 -8.67 -5.92 -21.32
C LEU A 27 -9.07 -7.02 -20.32
N LEU A 28 -8.97 -6.71 -19.04
CA LEU A 28 -9.56 -7.56 -18.01
C LEU A 28 -11.09 -7.47 -18.10
N SER A 29 -11.76 -8.59 -18.34
CA SER A 29 -13.24 -8.63 -18.38
C SER A 29 -13.83 -8.24 -17.02
N GLU A 30 -13.19 -8.70 -15.94
CA GLU A 30 -13.61 -8.46 -14.57
C GLU A 30 -12.40 -8.47 -13.64
N VAL A 31 -12.43 -7.58 -12.64
CA VAL A 31 -11.48 -7.57 -11.51
C VAL A 31 -12.27 -7.48 -10.21
N HIS A 32 -12.02 -8.43 -9.32
CA HIS A 32 -12.54 -8.42 -7.96
C HIS A 32 -11.42 -8.11 -6.96
N PHE A 33 -11.54 -7.02 -6.22
CA PHE A 33 -10.59 -6.67 -5.16
C PHE A 33 -11.04 -7.27 -3.82
N LEU A 34 -10.26 -8.22 -3.29
CA LEU A 34 -10.42 -8.76 -1.96
C LEU A 34 -9.56 -7.95 -0.98
N ILE A 35 -10.21 -7.25 -0.05
CA ILE A 35 -9.59 -6.27 0.84
C ILE A 35 -9.60 -6.80 2.29
N PRO A 36 -8.42 -7.10 2.88
CA PRO A 36 -8.31 -7.72 4.21
C PRO A 36 -8.61 -6.77 5.39
N ALA A 37 -9.35 -5.71 5.19
CA ALA A 37 -9.67 -4.69 6.20
C ALA A 37 -11.08 -4.14 6.01
N GLY A 38 -11.54 -3.39 7.00
CA GLY A 38 -12.76 -2.58 6.89
C GLY A 38 -12.57 -1.41 5.92
N PRO A 39 -13.67 -0.76 5.49
CA PRO A 39 -13.63 0.41 4.61
C PRO A 39 -12.87 1.59 5.23
N GLY A 40 -12.22 2.40 4.39
CA GLY A 40 -11.55 3.64 4.77
C GLY A 40 -10.14 3.48 5.35
N GLY A 41 -9.60 2.24 5.40
CA GLY A 41 -8.20 2.00 5.74
C GLY A 41 -7.30 2.02 4.51
N GLY A 42 -5.97 1.96 4.72
CA GLY A 42 -4.99 2.06 3.65
C GLY A 42 -5.13 0.99 2.56
N TRP A 43 -5.46 -0.25 2.91
CA TRP A 43 -5.74 -1.30 1.92
C TRP A 43 -6.98 -0.99 1.09
N ASP A 44 -8.06 -0.53 1.72
CA ASP A 44 -9.29 -0.16 1.03
C ASP A 44 -9.07 1.02 0.07
N GLY A 45 -8.41 2.07 0.55
CA GLY A 45 -8.06 3.25 -0.26
C GLY A 45 -7.19 2.89 -1.48
N THR A 46 -6.18 2.02 -1.31
CA THR A 46 -5.32 1.62 -2.42
C THR A 46 -6.05 0.74 -3.44
N ALA A 47 -6.82 -0.26 -2.99
CA ALA A 47 -7.60 -1.12 -3.89
C ALA A 47 -8.61 -0.30 -4.71
N ARG A 48 -9.31 0.65 -4.08
CA ARG A 48 -10.25 1.55 -4.76
C ARG A 48 -9.55 2.55 -5.69
N GLY A 49 -8.40 3.06 -5.31
CA GLY A 49 -7.59 3.94 -6.16
C GLY A 49 -7.12 3.24 -7.43
N VAL A 50 -6.59 2.02 -7.31
CA VAL A 50 -6.19 1.19 -8.45
C VAL A 50 -7.40 0.79 -9.30
N GLY A 51 -8.47 0.33 -8.67
CA GLY A 51 -9.69 -0.04 -9.39
C GLY A 51 -10.31 1.13 -10.14
N ARG A 52 -10.32 2.33 -9.53
CA ARG A 52 -10.78 3.55 -10.22
C ARG A 52 -9.90 3.90 -11.42
N ALA A 53 -8.59 3.73 -11.32
CA ALA A 53 -7.69 3.93 -12.46
C ALA A 53 -7.92 2.88 -13.56
N LEU A 54 -8.13 1.60 -13.21
CA LEU A 54 -8.49 0.55 -14.17
C LEU A 54 -9.75 0.89 -14.97
N GLU A 55 -10.79 1.44 -14.31
CA GLU A 55 -12.03 1.87 -14.96
C GLU A 55 -11.82 3.07 -15.88
N LEU A 56 -11.12 4.12 -15.40
CA LEU A 56 -10.90 5.36 -16.16
C LEU A 56 -10.00 5.16 -17.37
N GLU A 57 -8.98 4.31 -17.23
CA GLU A 57 -8.05 3.93 -18.33
C GLU A 57 -8.63 2.82 -19.22
N GLN A 58 -9.85 2.38 -18.95
CA GLN A 58 -10.54 1.31 -19.71
C GLN A 58 -9.70 0.00 -19.76
N LEU A 59 -9.03 -0.33 -18.67
CA LEU A 59 -8.20 -1.54 -18.51
C LEU A 59 -8.97 -2.71 -17.89
N ALA A 60 -10.15 -2.46 -17.33
CA ALA A 60 -11.09 -3.47 -16.87
C ALA A 60 -12.52 -3.07 -17.23
N ALA A 61 -13.33 -4.06 -17.70
CA ALA A 61 -14.72 -3.81 -18.04
C ALA A 61 -15.62 -3.71 -16.79
N GLN A 62 -15.29 -4.47 -15.75
CA GLN A 62 -16.01 -4.46 -14.47
C GLN A 62 -15.02 -4.51 -13.31
N VAL A 63 -15.26 -3.69 -12.26
CA VAL A 63 -14.48 -3.67 -11.03
C VAL A 63 -15.42 -3.82 -9.85
N SER A 64 -15.08 -4.73 -8.94
CA SER A 64 -15.84 -4.98 -7.71
C SER A 64 -14.93 -5.08 -6.48
N TYR A 65 -15.51 -4.87 -5.29
CA TYR A 65 -14.74 -4.80 -4.04
C TYR A 65 -15.43 -5.58 -2.93
N GLU A 66 -14.66 -6.35 -2.17
CA GLU A 66 -15.10 -7.02 -0.95
C GLU A 66 -14.16 -6.70 0.21
N ASN A 67 -14.69 -6.13 1.29
CA ASN A 67 -13.99 -5.96 2.54
C ASN A 67 -14.18 -7.19 3.44
N ALA A 68 -13.13 -7.98 3.65
CA ALA A 68 -13.11 -9.20 4.46
C ALA A 68 -12.17 -9.04 5.66
N ALA A 69 -12.53 -8.14 6.58
CA ALA A 69 -11.74 -7.85 7.78
C ALA A 69 -11.67 -9.05 8.73
N GLY A 70 -10.57 -9.14 9.50
CA GLY A 70 -10.37 -10.11 10.58
C GLY A 70 -8.99 -10.76 10.59
N GLY A 71 -8.49 -11.05 11.80
CA GLY A 71 -7.21 -11.73 12.01
C GLY A 71 -5.97 -10.96 11.51
N GLY A 72 -6.05 -9.62 11.35
CA GLY A 72 -4.95 -8.84 10.75
C GLY A 72 -4.70 -9.18 9.28
N GLY A 73 -5.75 -9.54 8.55
CA GLY A 73 -5.73 -9.92 7.13
C GLY A 73 -5.83 -11.43 6.89
N GLY A 74 -5.59 -12.26 7.91
CA GLY A 74 -5.55 -13.72 7.77
C GLY A 74 -6.84 -14.32 7.23
N ARG A 75 -8.02 -13.75 7.58
CA ARG A 75 -9.32 -14.22 7.07
C ARG A 75 -9.44 -14.11 5.55
N ALA A 76 -9.06 -12.98 4.97
CA ALA A 76 -9.12 -12.77 3.52
C ALA A 76 -8.09 -13.65 2.79
N ILE A 77 -6.89 -13.79 3.37
CA ILE A 77 -5.83 -14.66 2.83
C ILE A 77 -6.30 -16.12 2.81
N ALA A 78 -6.87 -16.61 3.93
CA ALA A 78 -7.42 -17.97 4.00
C ALA A 78 -8.53 -18.16 2.96
N LYS A 79 -9.47 -17.21 2.84
CA LYS A 79 -10.52 -17.23 1.82
C LYS A 79 -9.94 -17.36 0.41
N LEU A 80 -8.96 -16.53 0.04
CA LEU A 80 -8.33 -16.58 -1.29
C LEU A 80 -7.71 -17.96 -1.56
N ILE A 81 -7.02 -18.54 -0.58
CA ILE A 81 -6.33 -19.83 -0.71
C ILE A 81 -7.32 -20.99 -0.80
N GLU A 82 -8.32 -21.01 0.10
CA GLU A 82 -9.31 -22.10 0.18
C GLU A 82 -10.26 -22.13 -0.99
N THR A 83 -10.58 -20.97 -1.59
CA THR A 83 -11.52 -20.86 -2.71
C THR A 83 -10.82 -20.53 -4.03
N GLY A 84 -9.51 -20.79 -4.15
CA GLY A 84 -8.66 -20.38 -5.27
C GLY A 84 -9.22 -20.70 -6.66
N ALA A 85 -9.86 -21.86 -6.82
CA ALA A 85 -10.48 -22.25 -8.10
C ALA A 85 -11.61 -21.32 -8.58
N GLN A 86 -12.25 -20.58 -7.66
CA GLN A 86 -13.30 -19.59 -7.96
C GLN A 86 -12.78 -18.15 -7.97
N GLN A 87 -11.47 -17.95 -7.80
CA GLN A 87 -10.84 -16.63 -7.59
C GLN A 87 -9.99 -16.18 -8.79
N SER A 88 -10.30 -16.65 -10.00
CA SER A 88 -9.48 -16.38 -11.20
C SER A 88 -9.36 -14.88 -11.55
N ASN A 89 -10.34 -14.06 -11.16
CA ASN A 89 -10.35 -12.60 -11.40
C ASN A 89 -10.07 -11.80 -10.12
N THR A 90 -9.64 -12.46 -9.03
CA THR A 90 -9.46 -11.80 -7.72
C THR A 90 -8.04 -11.34 -7.52
N LEU A 91 -7.90 -10.06 -7.16
CA LEU A 91 -6.69 -9.43 -6.65
C LEU A 91 -6.84 -9.17 -5.15
N LEU A 92 -6.15 -9.94 -4.32
CA LEU A 92 -6.05 -9.64 -2.88
C LEU A 92 -4.98 -8.59 -2.67
N ILE A 93 -5.35 -7.45 -2.07
CA ILE A 93 -4.36 -6.47 -1.64
C ILE A 93 -3.68 -6.92 -0.35
N SER A 94 -2.37 -6.75 -0.26
CA SER A 94 -1.63 -6.94 0.98
C SER A 94 -0.45 -5.98 1.08
N SER A 95 0.24 -6.03 2.22
CA SER A 95 1.39 -5.17 2.51
C SER A 95 2.24 -5.80 3.62
N THR A 96 3.15 -5.04 4.23
CA THR A 96 4.00 -5.49 5.34
C THR A 96 3.32 -6.39 6.39
N PRO A 97 2.05 -6.18 6.79
CA PRO A 97 1.36 -7.06 7.74
C PRO A 97 1.39 -8.57 7.43
N ILE A 98 1.39 -8.98 6.14
CA ILE A 98 1.46 -10.42 5.82
C ILE A 98 2.79 -11.03 6.29
N ILE A 99 3.87 -10.28 6.15
CA ILE A 99 5.20 -10.69 6.62
C ILE A 99 5.26 -10.71 8.13
N VAL A 100 4.83 -9.63 8.78
CA VAL A 100 4.85 -9.49 10.24
C VAL A 100 4.08 -10.64 10.91
N ARG A 101 2.87 -10.94 10.42
CA ARG A 101 2.00 -11.96 11.02
C ARG A 101 2.52 -13.37 10.79
N SER A 102 3.11 -13.64 9.62
CA SER A 102 3.80 -14.90 9.33
C SER A 102 4.99 -15.11 10.27
N LEU A 103 5.87 -14.10 10.41
CA LEU A 103 7.01 -14.14 11.33
C LEU A 103 6.60 -14.36 12.80
N GLN A 104 5.45 -13.85 13.22
CA GLN A 104 4.90 -14.05 14.58
C GLN A 104 4.24 -15.42 14.76
N GLY A 105 4.05 -16.18 13.69
CA GLY A 105 3.32 -17.47 13.74
C GLY A 105 1.84 -17.32 14.12
N ILE A 106 1.22 -16.17 13.86
CA ILE A 106 -0.18 -15.89 14.25
C ILE A 106 -1.15 -16.63 13.32
N TYR A 107 -0.80 -16.76 12.04
CA TYR A 107 -1.48 -17.63 11.10
C TYR A 107 -0.43 -18.38 10.25
N PRO A 108 -0.75 -19.56 9.74
CA PRO A 108 0.24 -20.40 9.05
C PRO A 108 0.57 -19.89 7.65
N GLN A 109 -0.29 -19.06 7.05
CA GLN A 109 -0.13 -18.57 5.68
C GLN A 109 0.94 -17.48 5.60
N SER A 110 1.60 -17.42 4.47
CA SER A 110 2.57 -16.39 4.10
C SER A 110 2.31 -15.88 2.68
N PHE A 111 3.10 -14.91 2.23
CA PHE A 111 3.06 -14.49 0.83
C PHE A 111 3.43 -15.61 -0.15
N ARG A 112 4.14 -16.66 0.32
CA ARG A 112 4.51 -17.83 -0.48
C ARG A 112 3.34 -18.77 -0.80
N ASP A 113 2.20 -18.60 -0.13
CA ASP A 113 0.99 -19.39 -0.36
C ASP A 113 0.09 -18.80 -1.45
N MET A 114 0.44 -17.63 -1.96
CA MET A 114 -0.25 -16.90 -3.02
C MET A 114 0.70 -16.65 -4.20
N VAL A 115 0.17 -16.09 -5.28
CA VAL A 115 0.93 -15.64 -6.46
C VAL A 115 1.10 -14.13 -6.37
N PRO A 116 2.33 -13.61 -6.16
CA PRO A 116 2.57 -12.18 -6.18
C PRO A 116 2.42 -11.63 -7.61
N ILE A 117 1.58 -10.62 -7.79
CA ILE A 117 1.36 -9.99 -9.11
C ILE A 117 2.25 -8.75 -9.24
N ALA A 118 2.01 -7.72 -8.44
CA ALA A 118 2.84 -6.53 -8.39
C ALA A 118 2.65 -5.73 -7.09
N ALA A 119 3.71 -5.09 -6.60
CA ALA A 119 3.62 -3.92 -5.72
C ALA A 119 3.36 -2.68 -6.57
N VAL A 120 2.51 -1.76 -6.10
CA VAL A 120 2.08 -0.60 -6.89
C VAL A 120 2.35 0.74 -6.23
N ILE A 121 2.44 0.78 -4.90
CA ILE A 121 2.76 1.98 -4.12
C ILE A 121 3.52 1.61 -2.84
N ALA A 122 4.16 2.63 -2.23
CA ALA A 122 4.54 2.60 -0.82
C ALA A 122 3.91 3.80 -0.10
N ASP A 123 3.64 3.63 1.19
CA ASP A 123 3.04 4.65 2.05
C ASP A 123 3.91 4.80 3.31
N TYR A 124 4.49 5.97 3.51
CA TYR A 124 5.28 6.22 4.70
C TYR A 124 4.39 6.18 5.95
N SER A 125 4.94 5.69 7.06
CA SER A 125 4.26 5.83 8.34
C SER A 125 4.38 7.26 8.86
N CYS A 126 3.36 7.70 9.60
CA CYS A 126 3.39 8.97 10.29
C CYS A 126 2.86 8.85 11.72
N PHE A 127 3.22 9.82 12.54
CA PHE A 127 2.70 10.02 13.88
C PHE A 127 1.94 11.33 13.92
N ALA A 128 0.71 11.29 14.41
CA ALA A 128 -0.15 12.47 14.48
C ALA A 128 -0.79 12.60 15.86
N VAL A 129 -1.14 13.81 16.20
CA VAL A 129 -1.87 14.18 17.43
C VAL A 129 -3.06 15.07 17.05
N ARG A 130 -4.02 15.25 17.94
CA ARG A 130 -5.07 16.26 17.71
C ARG A 130 -4.47 17.65 17.51
N ALA A 131 -5.11 18.48 16.73
CA ALA A 131 -4.64 19.84 16.44
C ALA A 131 -4.40 20.71 17.69
N ASP A 132 -5.23 20.51 18.72
CA ASP A 132 -5.18 21.22 20.02
C ASP A 132 -4.16 20.63 21.01
N SER A 133 -3.54 19.49 20.67
CA SER A 133 -2.54 18.83 21.52
C SER A 133 -1.37 19.76 21.90
N PRO A 134 -0.87 19.72 23.15
CA PRO A 134 0.36 20.43 23.54
C PRO A 134 1.61 19.86 22.85
N ILE A 135 1.58 18.61 22.38
CA ILE A 135 2.68 17.95 21.67
C ILE A 135 2.74 18.49 20.24
N LYS A 136 3.88 19.07 19.86
CA LYS A 136 4.07 19.71 18.54
C LYS A 136 5.08 18.98 17.65
N THR A 137 5.99 18.18 18.24
CA THR A 137 7.06 17.47 17.54
C THR A 137 7.18 16.05 18.08
N PHE A 138 7.85 15.18 17.33
CA PHE A 138 8.11 13.82 17.81
C PHE A 138 9.03 13.83 19.04
N LYS A 139 10.00 14.75 19.10
CA LYS A 139 10.87 14.91 20.26
C LYS A 139 10.06 15.18 21.54
N GLN A 140 9.07 16.09 21.49
CA GLN A 140 8.18 16.35 22.63
C GLN A 140 7.34 15.11 23.01
N LEU A 141 6.87 14.35 22.02
CA LEU A 141 6.21 13.07 22.29
C LEU A 141 7.12 12.10 23.04
N ALA A 142 8.35 11.93 22.56
CA ALA A 142 9.32 11.03 23.16
C ALA A 142 9.70 11.45 24.59
N GLU A 143 9.85 12.75 24.85
CA GLU A 143 10.11 13.30 26.21
C GLU A 143 8.90 13.06 27.14
N SER A 144 7.68 13.34 26.68
CA SER A 144 6.45 13.08 27.43
C SER A 144 6.28 11.59 27.74
N PHE A 145 6.59 10.72 26.77
CA PHE A 145 6.56 9.28 26.97
C PHE A 145 7.58 8.81 28.01
N LYS A 146 8.81 9.30 27.97
CA LYS A 146 9.85 8.96 28.98
C LYS A 146 9.47 9.42 30.39
N ALA A 147 8.85 10.61 30.50
CA ALA A 147 8.39 11.15 31.79
C ALA A 147 7.22 10.35 32.39
N GLY A 148 6.30 9.85 31.53
CA GLY A 148 5.12 9.13 32.00
C GLY A 148 4.52 8.21 30.92
N PRO A 149 5.10 7.02 30.66
CA PRO A 149 4.65 6.16 29.55
C PRO A 149 3.18 5.77 29.64
N LYS A 150 2.61 5.70 30.86
CA LYS A 150 1.21 5.33 31.08
C LYS A 150 0.21 6.40 30.65
N SER A 151 0.64 7.66 30.53
CA SER A 151 -0.22 8.77 30.13
C SER A 151 -0.38 8.90 28.60
N ILE A 152 0.46 8.22 27.82
CA ILE A 152 0.43 8.26 26.36
C ILE A 152 -0.24 6.98 25.84
N VAL A 153 -1.44 7.13 25.31
CA VAL A 153 -2.20 6.07 24.63
C VAL A 153 -2.10 6.27 23.13
N ILE A 154 -1.79 5.20 22.41
CA ILE A 154 -1.56 5.22 20.98
C ILE A 154 -2.68 4.48 20.28
N ALA A 155 -3.35 5.13 19.33
CA ALA A 155 -4.25 4.49 18.37
C ALA A 155 -3.48 4.04 17.14
N GLY A 156 -3.78 2.85 16.63
CA GLY A 156 -3.29 2.40 15.32
C GLY A 156 -4.28 1.48 14.65
N GLY A 157 -4.32 1.52 13.32
CA GLY A 157 -5.26 0.76 12.49
C GLY A 157 -4.87 -0.70 12.28
N SER A 158 -3.74 -1.14 12.82
CA SER A 158 -3.27 -2.52 12.75
C SER A 158 -3.29 -3.19 14.13
N VAL A 159 -3.35 -4.52 14.14
CA VAL A 159 -3.34 -5.29 15.40
C VAL A 159 -2.03 -5.07 16.16
N ARG A 160 -2.05 -5.27 17.49
CA ARG A 160 -0.87 -5.12 18.33
C ARG A 160 0.29 -5.99 17.83
N GLY A 161 1.50 -5.40 17.79
CA GLY A 161 2.71 -6.04 17.25
C GLY A 161 2.82 -6.00 15.73
N ASN A 162 1.88 -5.38 15.03
CA ASN A 162 1.95 -5.17 13.58
C ASN A 162 2.44 -3.75 13.25
N THR A 163 2.35 -3.34 12.00
CA THR A 163 3.03 -2.19 11.37
C THR A 163 2.97 -0.92 12.22
N ASP A 164 1.78 -0.40 12.50
CA ASP A 164 1.64 0.88 13.22
C ASP A 164 2.22 0.84 14.64
N HIS A 165 2.11 -0.33 15.28
CA HIS A 165 2.67 -0.53 16.61
C HIS A 165 4.21 -0.61 16.58
N PHE A 166 4.79 -1.44 15.70
CA PHE A 166 6.23 -1.65 15.73
C PHE A 166 7.02 -0.46 15.17
N VAL A 167 6.48 0.30 14.20
CA VAL A 167 7.15 1.49 13.67
C VAL A 167 7.28 2.55 14.77
N LEU A 168 6.19 2.84 15.49
CA LEU A 168 6.27 3.76 16.63
C LEU A 168 7.15 3.19 17.76
N ALA A 169 7.06 1.89 18.04
CA ALA A 169 7.94 1.25 19.03
C ALA A 169 9.41 1.44 18.71
N LYS A 170 9.79 1.33 17.42
CA LYS A 170 11.16 1.60 16.97
C LYS A 170 11.53 3.07 17.09
N ALA A 171 10.64 3.98 16.73
CA ALA A 171 10.88 5.42 16.90
C ALA A 171 11.10 5.80 18.37
N ILE A 172 10.27 5.29 19.28
CA ILE A 172 10.42 5.48 20.73
C ILE A 172 11.74 4.88 21.25
N GLN A 173 12.14 3.70 20.77
CA GLN A 173 13.42 3.09 21.13
C GLN A 173 14.60 3.97 20.71
N LEU A 174 14.58 4.51 19.48
CA LEU A 174 15.62 5.42 19.00
C LEU A 174 15.70 6.71 19.82
N ALA A 175 14.57 7.16 20.36
CA ALA A 175 14.51 8.30 21.27
C ALA A 175 14.88 7.97 22.73
N GLY A 176 15.32 6.73 23.03
CA GLY A 176 15.73 6.27 24.35
C GLY A 176 14.60 5.89 25.29
N GLY A 177 13.38 5.70 24.78
CA GLY A 177 12.25 5.16 25.54
C GLY A 177 12.19 3.63 25.48
N ASP A 178 11.49 3.01 26.43
CA ASP A 178 11.25 1.56 26.43
C ASP A 178 10.00 1.23 25.63
N PRO A 179 10.11 0.59 24.43
CA PRO A 179 8.97 0.28 23.58
C PRO A 179 7.96 -0.69 24.20
N LYS A 180 8.36 -1.48 25.23
CA LYS A 180 7.49 -2.42 25.93
C LYS A 180 6.43 -1.71 26.80
N LEU A 181 6.66 -0.44 27.12
CA LEU A 181 5.74 0.37 27.93
C LEU A 181 4.62 1.03 27.09
N LEU A 182 4.66 0.90 25.76
CA LEU A 182 3.63 1.48 24.88
C LEU A 182 2.23 0.93 25.18
N ARG A 183 1.29 1.84 25.42
CA ARG A 183 -0.14 1.56 25.55
C ARG A 183 -0.79 1.71 24.19
N TYR A 184 -0.94 0.60 23.48
CA TYR A 184 -1.44 0.59 22.11
C TYR A 184 -2.88 0.07 22.05
N LEU A 185 -3.79 0.87 21.49
CA LEU A 185 -5.15 0.52 21.14
C LEU A 185 -5.19 0.14 19.66
N ALA A 186 -5.53 -1.12 19.41
CA ALA A 186 -5.66 -1.66 18.07
C ALA A 186 -7.09 -1.44 17.55
N TYR A 187 -7.21 -0.73 16.43
CA TYR A 187 -8.47 -0.56 15.70
C TYR A 187 -8.46 -1.38 14.41
N ASP A 188 -9.64 -1.60 13.84
CA ASP A 188 -9.79 -2.28 12.56
C ASP A 188 -9.69 -1.28 11.40
N GLY A 189 -8.44 -0.84 11.10
CA GLY A 189 -8.09 0.12 10.07
C GLY A 189 -7.85 1.54 10.59
N GLY A 190 -7.06 2.31 9.83
CA GLY A 190 -6.61 3.65 10.20
C GLY A 190 -7.73 4.67 10.37
N GLY A 191 -8.82 4.57 9.59
CA GLY A 191 -9.97 5.45 9.76
C GLY A 191 -10.61 5.34 11.15
N LYS A 192 -10.76 4.12 11.70
CA LYS A 192 -11.25 3.92 13.07
C LYS A 192 -10.23 4.37 14.12
N ALA A 193 -8.95 4.17 13.88
CA ALA A 193 -7.89 4.65 14.76
C ALA A 193 -7.86 6.19 14.82
N ALA A 194 -8.05 6.85 13.69
CA ALA A 194 -8.17 8.30 13.62
C ALA A 194 -9.41 8.81 14.38
N ALA A 195 -10.54 8.11 14.30
CA ALA A 195 -11.71 8.42 15.11
C ALA A 195 -11.43 8.29 16.62
N GLY A 196 -10.69 7.25 17.04
CA GLY A 196 -10.23 7.08 18.43
C GLY A 196 -9.30 8.19 18.91
N LEU A 197 -8.43 8.74 18.04
CA LEU A 197 -7.67 9.95 18.36
C LEU A 197 -8.57 11.17 18.54
N LEU A 198 -9.50 11.40 17.60
CA LEU A 198 -10.39 12.57 17.60
C LEU A 198 -11.38 12.56 18.77
N SER A 199 -11.84 11.38 19.20
CA SER A 199 -12.71 11.22 20.39
C SER A 199 -11.98 11.41 21.71
N GLY A 200 -10.62 11.39 21.70
CA GLY A 200 -9.81 11.50 22.91
C GLY A 200 -9.57 10.16 23.63
N GLU A 201 -9.87 9.03 23.00
CA GLU A 201 -9.49 7.70 23.52
C GLU A 201 -7.99 7.47 23.46
N ALA A 202 -7.31 8.18 22.56
CA ALA A 202 -5.87 8.14 22.40
C ALA A 202 -5.27 9.54 22.25
N GLU A 203 -4.02 9.71 22.65
CA GLU A 203 -3.24 10.96 22.52
C GLU A 203 -2.48 11.01 21.20
N VAL A 204 -2.12 9.86 20.63
CA VAL A 204 -1.28 9.75 19.43
C VAL A 204 -1.91 8.76 18.47
N LEU A 205 -1.88 9.09 17.18
CA LEU A 205 -2.18 8.19 16.07
C LEU A 205 -0.86 7.76 15.42
N SER A 206 -0.67 6.45 15.28
CA SER A 206 0.39 5.85 14.45
C SER A 206 -0.28 5.14 13.28
N THR A 207 -0.04 5.63 12.05
CA THR A 207 -0.73 5.13 10.85
C THR A 207 0.05 5.43 9.57
N GLY A 208 -0.46 5.07 8.40
CA GLY A 208 0.07 5.52 7.11
C GLY A 208 -0.18 7.01 6.90
N LEU A 209 0.74 7.69 6.21
CA LEU A 209 0.59 9.11 5.87
C LEU A 209 -0.72 9.38 5.15
N SER A 210 -1.09 8.52 4.20
CA SER A 210 -2.32 8.64 3.41
C SER A 210 -3.59 8.71 4.25
N GLU A 211 -3.60 8.08 5.42
CA GLU A 211 -4.77 8.03 6.31
C GLU A 211 -4.88 9.28 7.22
N ALA A 212 -3.75 9.94 7.50
CA ALA A 212 -3.70 11.13 8.34
C ALA A 212 -3.69 12.45 7.55
N LEU A 213 -3.30 12.41 6.26
CA LEU A 213 -3.02 13.60 5.46
C LEU A 213 -4.25 14.51 5.31
N GLN A 214 -5.40 13.96 4.93
CA GLN A 214 -6.64 14.74 4.77
C GLN A 214 -7.13 15.35 6.09
N LEU A 215 -6.93 14.65 7.22
CA LEU A 215 -7.25 15.17 8.54
C LEU A 215 -6.30 16.30 8.96
N HIS A 216 -5.04 16.21 8.55
CA HIS A 216 -4.04 17.24 8.76
C HIS A 216 -4.37 18.50 7.94
N GLU A 217 -4.67 18.35 6.67
CA GLU A 217 -5.06 19.45 5.76
C GLU A 217 -6.34 20.15 6.20
N SER A 218 -7.30 19.40 6.78
CA SER A 218 -8.53 19.96 7.37
C SER A 218 -8.35 20.57 8.76
N GLY A 219 -7.13 20.53 9.31
CA GLY A 219 -6.80 21.11 10.61
C GLY A 219 -7.34 20.33 11.82
N LEU A 220 -7.79 19.09 11.66
CA LEU A 220 -8.29 18.25 12.75
C LEU A 220 -7.17 17.58 13.52
N VAL A 221 -6.09 17.22 12.84
CA VAL A 221 -4.89 16.64 13.45
C VAL A 221 -3.64 17.40 13.03
N ARG A 222 -2.56 17.21 13.76
CA ARG A 222 -1.21 17.64 13.40
C ARG A 222 -0.36 16.42 13.21
N ILE A 223 0.23 16.24 12.02
CA ILE A 223 1.32 15.29 11.78
C ILE A 223 2.57 15.86 12.44
N ILE A 224 3.18 15.09 13.34
CA ILE A 224 4.36 15.48 14.11
C ILE A 224 5.64 14.80 13.66
N ALA A 225 5.54 13.75 12.84
CA ALA A 225 6.66 13.15 12.12
C ALA A 225 6.19 12.21 11.02
N VAL A 226 6.96 12.13 9.94
CA VAL A 226 6.83 11.15 8.85
C VAL A 226 8.12 10.34 8.76
N THR A 227 8.01 9.04 8.50
CA THR A 227 9.16 8.12 8.38
C THR A 227 9.77 8.09 6.96
N ALA A 228 9.75 9.22 6.28
CA ALA A 228 10.36 9.37 4.96
C ALA A 228 11.88 9.55 5.07
N PRO A 229 12.67 9.14 4.06
CA PRO A 229 14.13 9.31 4.06
C PRO A 229 14.55 10.75 3.84
N GLU A 230 13.71 11.54 3.18
CA GLU A 230 13.93 12.94 2.82
C GLU A 230 12.58 13.67 2.73
N GLN A 231 12.64 15.00 2.55
CA GLN A 231 11.47 15.84 2.47
C GLN A 231 10.56 15.44 1.29
N LEU A 232 9.26 15.36 1.54
CA LEU A 232 8.29 14.98 0.51
C LEU A 232 8.04 16.15 -0.44
N GLU A 233 8.24 15.93 -1.74
CA GLU A 233 8.07 16.95 -2.78
C GLU A 233 6.66 17.56 -2.77
N ASP A 234 5.63 16.71 -2.69
CA ASP A 234 4.23 17.15 -2.70
C ASP A 234 3.77 17.73 -1.34
N HIS A 235 4.51 17.49 -0.25
CA HIS A 235 4.17 17.91 1.11
C HIS A 235 5.39 18.44 1.87
N PRO A 236 6.06 19.51 1.39
CA PRO A 236 7.34 19.97 1.93
C PRO A 236 7.26 20.57 3.35
N SER A 237 6.06 20.83 3.87
CA SER A 237 5.86 21.33 5.24
C SER A 237 5.76 20.24 6.30
N LEU A 238 5.64 18.96 5.91
CA LEU A 238 5.53 17.87 6.87
C LEU A 238 6.89 17.59 7.54
N PRO A 239 6.92 17.44 8.88
CA PRO A 239 8.15 17.14 9.58
C PRO A 239 8.63 15.71 9.31
N ILE A 240 9.91 15.54 9.04
CA ILE A 240 10.56 14.25 8.84
C ILE A 240 11.20 13.79 10.14
N LEU A 241 10.98 12.55 10.52
CA LEU A 241 11.53 11.98 11.77
C LEU A 241 13.06 12.05 11.79
N LYS A 242 13.71 11.84 10.65
CA LYS A 242 15.15 11.90 10.48
C LYS A 242 15.72 13.30 10.74
N ASP A 243 14.98 14.36 10.40
CA ASP A 243 15.41 15.75 10.65
C ASP A 243 15.41 16.10 12.13
N GLU A 244 14.64 15.37 12.96
CA GLU A 244 14.70 15.47 14.42
C GLU A 244 15.81 14.60 15.05
N GLY A 245 16.65 13.94 14.23
CA GLY A 245 17.80 13.13 14.68
C GLY A 245 17.47 11.65 14.89
N TYR A 246 16.30 11.17 14.47
CA TYR A 246 15.92 9.77 14.63
C TYR A 246 15.97 9.05 13.26
N ASP A 247 17.04 8.29 13.01
CA ASP A 247 17.26 7.58 11.75
C ASP A 247 16.34 6.37 11.62
N LEU A 248 15.10 6.62 11.23
CA LEU A 248 14.10 5.62 10.93
C LEU A 248 13.40 5.97 9.60
N THR A 249 13.67 5.18 8.58
CA THR A 249 12.91 5.18 7.34
C THR A 249 12.06 3.93 7.28
N PHE A 250 10.76 4.11 7.07
CA PHE A 250 9.84 3.00 6.90
C PHE A 250 8.73 3.38 5.93
N ALA A 251 8.59 2.60 4.86
CA ALA A 251 7.50 2.68 3.92
C ALA A 251 6.75 1.34 3.87
N ASN A 252 5.46 1.39 4.11
CA ASN A 252 4.59 0.23 3.98
C ASN A 252 4.25 0.04 2.51
N TRP A 253 4.92 -0.89 1.84
CA TRP A 253 4.58 -1.26 0.47
C TRP A 253 3.15 -1.81 0.40
N ARG A 254 2.45 -1.61 -0.74
CA ARG A 254 1.17 -2.23 -1.02
C ARG A 254 1.20 -2.87 -2.40
N GLY A 255 0.73 -4.11 -2.45
CA GLY A 255 0.75 -4.92 -3.67
C GLY A 255 -0.40 -5.90 -3.72
N PHE A 256 -0.54 -6.52 -4.86
CA PHE A 256 -1.62 -7.44 -5.17
C PHE A 256 -1.11 -8.85 -5.36
N PHE A 257 -1.94 -9.79 -4.90
CA PHE A 257 -1.71 -11.22 -4.97
C PHE A 257 -2.94 -11.90 -5.56
N ALA A 258 -2.71 -13.02 -6.25
CA ALA A 258 -3.76 -13.91 -6.73
C ALA A 258 -3.66 -15.29 -6.08
N ALA A 259 -4.69 -16.11 -6.26
CA ALA A 259 -4.68 -17.50 -5.82
C ALA A 259 -3.68 -18.32 -6.63
N LYS A 260 -3.12 -19.38 -6.00
CA LYS A 260 -2.34 -20.39 -6.73
C LYS A 260 -3.20 -21.10 -7.76
N GLY A 261 -2.58 -21.53 -8.87
CA GLY A 261 -3.29 -22.17 -9.97
C GLY A 261 -3.95 -21.19 -10.93
N LEU A 262 -3.61 -19.89 -10.84
CA LEU A 262 -4.02 -18.88 -11.80
C LEU A 262 -3.54 -19.27 -13.21
N ASP A 263 -4.41 -19.09 -14.20
CA ASP A 263 -4.08 -19.27 -15.61
C ASP A 263 -2.94 -18.33 -16.02
N PRO A 264 -1.91 -18.81 -16.76
CA PRO A 264 -0.74 -17.99 -17.14
C PRO A 264 -1.13 -16.74 -17.96
N ASP A 265 -2.13 -16.81 -18.85
CA ASP A 265 -2.54 -15.66 -19.63
C ASP A 265 -3.28 -14.64 -18.73
N GLN A 266 -4.05 -15.12 -17.77
CA GLN A 266 -4.70 -14.26 -16.77
C GLN A 266 -3.67 -13.56 -15.88
N TYR A 267 -2.60 -14.26 -15.47
CA TYR A 267 -1.49 -13.68 -14.75
C TYR A 267 -0.85 -12.52 -15.53
N VAL A 268 -0.55 -12.74 -16.80
CA VAL A 268 0.06 -11.72 -17.68
C VAL A 268 -0.90 -10.53 -17.87
N ARG A 269 -2.19 -10.77 -18.07
CA ARG A 269 -3.20 -9.70 -18.17
C ARG A 269 -3.26 -8.84 -16.91
N MET A 270 -3.28 -9.47 -15.72
CA MET A 270 -3.27 -8.76 -14.44
C MET A 270 -2.01 -7.91 -14.27
N GLN A 271 -0.83 -8.44 -14.58
CA GLN A 271 0.42 -7.69 -14.52
C GLN A 271 0.41 -6.50 -15.46
N ASN A 272 0.07 -6.72 -16.74
CA ASN A 272 0.05 -5.67 -17.75
C ASN A 272 -0.92 -4.55 -17.38
N SER A 273 -2.10 -4.89 -16.86
CA SER A 273 -3.09 -3.90 -16.43
C SER A 273 -2.61 -3.09 -15.22
N LEU A 274 -2.00 -3.73 -14.21
CA LEU A 274 -1.41 -3.02 -13.07
C LEU A 274 -0.23 -2.14 -13.48
N LYS A 275 0.59 -2.59 -14.45
CA LYS A 275 1.68 -1.81 -15.02
C LYS A 275 1.18 -0.58 -15.76
N ALA A 276 0.15 -0.74 -16.59
CA ALA A 276 -0.48 0.35 -17.30
C ALA A 276 -1.08 1.37 -16.33
N VAL A 277 -1.80 0.91 -15.29
CA VAL A 277 -2.29 1.78 -14.21
C VAL A 277 -1.15 2.54 -13.55
N SER A 278 -0.09 1.85 -13.12
CA SER A 278 1.04 2.47 -12.42
C SER A 278 1.72 3.58 -13.23
N ASN A 279 1.66 3.52 -14.55
CA ASN A 279 2.26 4.49 -15.47
C ASN A 279 1.25 5.54 -15.98
N SER A 280 -0.02 5.50 -15.56
CA SER A 280 -1.04 6.42 -16.05
C SER A 280 -1.06 7.74 -15.26
N ASP A 281 -1.38 8.85 -15.96
CA ASP A 281 -1.58 10.15 -15.34
C ASP A 281 -2.75 10.14 -14.33
N THR A 282 -3.75 9.31 -14.60
CA THR A 282 -4.89 9.08 -13.70
C THR A 282 -4.42 8.56 -12.35
N PHE A 283 -3.59 7.50 -12.36
CA PHE A 283 -3.10 6.93 -11.11
C PHE A 283 -2.06 7.83 -10.43
N GLU A 284 -1.24 8.54 -11.19
CA GLU A 284 -0.32 9.54 -10.65
C GLU A 284 -1.07 10.63 -9.86
N THR A 285 -2.20 11.12 -10.39
CA THR A 285 -3.07 12.08 -9.69
C THR A 285 -3.64 11.50 -8.39
N ILE A 286 -4.10 10.24 -8.43
CA ILE A 286 -4.62 9.53 -7.25
C ILE A 286 -3.49 9.34 -6.23
N ARG A 287 -2.31 8.92 -6.66
CA ARG A 287 -1.13 8.68 -5.84
C ARG A 287 -0.70 9.93 -5.08
N ARG A 288 -0.51 11.04 -5.79
CA ARG A 288 -0.10 12.33 -5.20
C ARG A 288 -1.11 12.83 -4.17
N ARG A 289 -2.40 12.78 -4.49
CA ARG A 289 -3.47 13.17 -3.56
C ARG A 289 -3.44 12.39 -2.23
N ASN A 290 -2.99 11.15 -2.26
CA ASN A 290 -2.90 10.29 -1.08
C ASN A 290 -1.51 10.33 -0.40
N GLY A 291 -0.55 11.10 -0.92
CA GLY A 291 0.83 11.11 -0.40
C GLY A 291 1.57 9.77 -0.56
N TRP A 292 1.13 8.91 -1.49
CA TRP A 292 1.79 7.64 -1.75
C TRP A 292 3.07 7.85 -2.57
N VAL A 293 4.06 7.02 -2.32
CA VAL A 293 5.29 6.96 -3.10
C VAL A 293 5.09 6.01 -4.28
N HIS A 294 5.57 6.39 -5.46
CA HIS A 294 5.59 5.49 -6.60
C HIS A 294 6.50 4.29 -6.31
N LEU A 295 5.95 3.11 -6.45
CA LEU A 295 6.68 1.85 -6.33
C LEU A 295 6.02 0.86 -7.28
N TYR A 296 6.73 0.45 -8.33
CA TYR A 296 6.25 -0.62 -9.19
C TYR A 296 7.29 -1.73 -9.27
N ILE A 297 6.93 -2.90 -8.74
CA ILE A 297 7.77 -4.10 -8.75
C ILE A 297 6.87 -5.27 -9.10
N GLU A 298 7.22 -6.06 -10.12
CA GLU A 298 6.38 -7.15 -10.62
C GLU A 298 7.10 -8.51 -10.67
N GLY A 299 6.35 -9.59 -10.74
CA GLY A 299 6.84 -10.93 -11.04
C GLY A 299 7.88 -11.44 -10.05
N SER A 300 8.97 -11.98 -10.56
CA SER A 300 10.07 -12.53 -9.74
C SER A 300 10.80 -11.47 -8.92
N GLU A 301 10.86 -10.23 -9.41
CA GLU A 301 11.44 -9.13 -8.65
C GLU A 301 10.59 -8.79 -7.42
N PHE A 302 9.25 -8.88 -7.53
CA PHE A 302 8.38 -8.68 -6.39
C PHE A 302 8.55 -9.80 -5.35
N LEU A 303 8.72 -11.04 -5.77
CA LEU A 303 9.01 -12.13 -4.84
C LEU A 303 10.34 -11.90 -4.10
N ALA A 304 11.40 -11.54 -4.82
CA ALA A 304 12.71 -11.25 -4.23
C ALA A 304 12.63 -10.06 -3.24
N PHE A 305 11.87 -9.02 -3.60
CA PHE A 305 11.59 -7.89 -2.71
C PHE A 305 10.88 -8.35 -1.42
N LEU A 306 9.88 -9.22 -1.50
CA LEU A 306 9.16 -9.74 -0.33
C LEU A 306 10.09 -10.53 0.60
N GLU A 307 11.01 -11.33 0.07
CA GLU A 307 12.02 -12.07 0.83
C GLU A 307 13.00 -11.13 1.53
N GLN A 308 13.45 -10.08 0.84
CA GLN A 308 14.29 -9.04 1.44
C GLN A 308 13.55 -8.29 2.56
N GLN A 309 12.27 -7.97 2.36
CA GLN A 309 11.44 -7.34 3.38
C GLN A 309 11.26 -8.23 4.60
N GLU A 310 11.08 -9.54 4.41
CA GLU A 310 10.96 -10.51 5.52
C GLU A 310 12.21 -10.48 6.40
N ASP A 311 13.40 -10.50 5.80
CA ASP A 311 14.67 -10.39 6.53
C ASP A 311 14.83 -9.07 7.28
N GLN A 312 14.51 -7.95 6.63
CA GLN A 312 14.62 -6.63 7.23
C GLN A 312 13.67 -6.46 8.42
N ILE A 313 12.40 -6.87 8.25
CA ILE A 313 11.37 -6.79 9.28
C ILE A 313 11.70 -7.74 10.45
N SER A 314 12.21 -8.96 10.17
CA SER A 314 12.64 -9.89 11.21
C SER A 314 13.73 -9.27 12.09
N ARG A 315 14.78 -8.68 11.49
CA ARG A 315 15.82 -7.96 12.24
C ARG A 315 15.26 -6.79 13.04
N LEU A 316 14.38 -5.99 12.45
CA LEU A 316 13.76 -4.86 13.13
C LEU A 316 12.95 -5.33 14.35
N MET A 317 12.07 -6.31 14.19
CA MET A 317 11.23 -6.82 15.27
C MET A 317 12.03 -7.48 16.39
N LYS A 318 13.14 -8.19 16.06
CA LYS A 318 14.08 -8.70 17.06
C LYS A 318 14.72 -7.58 17.85
N SER A 319 15.13 -6.49 17.19
CA SER A 319 15.80 -5.35 17.84
C SER A 319 14.94 -4.63 18.89
N ILE A 320 13.61 -4.71 18.76
CA ILE A 320 12.64 -4.14 19.70
C ILE A 320 12.00 -5.18 20.64
N GLY A 321 12.42 -6.46 20.54
CA GLY A 321 11.93 -7.55 21.39
C GLY A 321 10.52 -8.05 21.04
N TYR A 322 10.10 -7.91 19.78
CA TYR A 322 8.79 -8.39 19.28
C TYR A 322 8.88 -9.75 18.58
N LEU A 323 10.10 -10.21 18.27
CA LEU A 323 10.45 -11.59 17.91
C LEU A 323 11.58 -12.07 18.79
N ARG A 324 11.65 -13.39 19.00
CA ARG A 324 12.72 -14.08 19.72
C ARG A 324 13.87 -14.49 18.81
#